data_9fb8805c89df738c7baed35c2270d428
#
_entry.id   9fb8805c89df738c7baed35c2270d428
#
_cell.length_a   1.000
_cell.length_b   1.000
_cell.length_c   1.000
_cell.angle_alpha   90.00
_cell.angle_beta   90.00
_cell.angle_gamma   90.00
#
_symmetry.space_group_name_H-M   'P 1'
#
loop_
_entity.id
_entity.type
_entity.pdbx_description
1 polymer ?
#
loop_
_entity_poly.entity_id
_entity_poly.type
_entity_poly.pdbx_seq_one_letter_code
_entity_poly.pdbx_strand_id
1 'polypeptide(L)'
;MIDIPVIDPTMTPAWDKLDQLADTFEPDLRKMFADDPERTKKFTFQAADLHVDLSKNLVCPTLLGHLLALAEQTGVADLRDRMFAGEHINVTEDRAVLHTALRRPATDSLTVDGQDAIADVHEVLEKVYAFARRVRSGEWVGITGKPVKTVVNVGIGGSDLGPVMAYEALKPYVQKGLECRFISNIDPTDAGETTKDLDPETTLVIVASKTFTTLETITNAKVVRAWLLDSLRERGIVTDEASEKEAIAKHFVAVSTALDKVAEFGIDPDNAFGFWSWVGGRYSVDSAVGTSLAVAIGPEGFADFLAGFNAMDRHFVETEPEKNVPLLMGLLNVWYSNFLGADTHAVLPYSQYLHRFPAYLQQLTMESNGKSVRRDGSPVTYETGEVFWGEPGTNGQHAFYQLIHQGTRMVPADFIAFANPTWALGDGDADMHELFLSNFFAQTKALAFGKTSEEVRAEGTPEAIVSARVFTGNRPTTSIMAPALTPSVLGQLIALYEHITFVEGAVWGIDSFDQWGVELGKVLAKQILPAIEGSTEALDAQDQSTRALIEYYRANRTK
;
A
#
# COMPACT_ATOMS: atom_id res chain seq x y z
N MET A 1 -13.36 26.07 9.51
CA MET A 1 -12.24 25.63 8.64
C MET A 1 -10.96 26.17 9.22
N ILE A 2 -10.02 25.32 9.53
CA ILE A 2 -8.68 25.73 9.95
C ILE A 2 -8.01 26.33 8.71
N ASP A 3 -7.43 27.52 8.85
CA ASP A 3 -6.72 28.17 7.75
C ASP A 3 -5.35 27.51 7.59
N ILE A 4 -5.28 26.48 6.74
CA ILE A 4 -4.03 25.82 6.36
C ILE A 4 -3.55 26.52 5.09
N PRO A 5 -2.44 27.27 5.14
CA PRO A 5 -1.92 27.94 3.95
C PRO A 5 -1.65 26.93 2.84
N VAL A 6 -2.13 27.20 1.64
CA VAL A 6 -1.81 26.42 0.44
C VAL A 6 -0.89 27.25 -0.42
N ILE A 7 0.33 26.75 -0.62
CA ILE A 7 1.34 27.43 -1.41
C ILE A 7 1.39 26.73 -2.78
N ASP A 8 1.30 27.50 -3.83
CA ASP A 8 1.59 27.02 -5.18
C ASP A 8 3.10 26.80 -5.31
N PRO A 9 3.59 25.56 -5.44
CA PRO A 9 5.02 25.31 -5.50
C PRO A 9 5.71 26.04 -6.65
N THR A 10 5.02 26.25 -7.78
CA THR A 10 5.55 26.94 -8.96
C THR A 10 5.80 28.44 -8.72
N MET A 11 5.23 29.01 -7.66
CA MET A 11 5.44 30.40 -7.27
C MET A 11 6.57 30.58 -6.26
N THR A 12 7.28 29.50 -5.93
CA THR A 12 8.38 29.55 -4.96
C THR A 12 9.74 29.80 -5.65
N PRO A 13 10.64 30.57 -5.04
CA PRO A 13 12.01 30.73 -5.56
C PRO A 13 12.79 29.40 -5.68
N ALA A 14 12.44 28.39 -4.86
CA ALA A 14 13.06 27.08 -4.93
C ALA A 14 12.66 26.33 -6.20
N TRP A 15 11.39 26.41 -6.61
CA TRP A 15 10.90 25.82 -7.86
C TRP A 15 11.62 26.43 -9.07
N ASP A 16 11.70 27.76 -9.14
CA ASP A 16 12.42 28.46 -10.22
C ASP A 16 13.87 28.01 -10.35
N LYS A 17 14.56 27.76 -9.22
CA LYS A 17 15.94 27.27 -9.23
C LYS A 17 16.04 25.81 -9.67
N LEU A 18 15.07 24.98 -9.31
CA LEU A 18 14.99 23.59 -9.76
C LEU A 18 14.74 23.53 -11.28
N ASP A 19 13.84 24.35 -11.78
CA ASP A 19 13.52 24.45 -13.20
C ASP A 19 14.75 24.89 -14.02
N GLN A 20 15.42 25.96 -13.60
CA GLN A 20 16.68 26.42 -14.21
C GLN A 20 17.80 25.34 -14.16
N LEU A 21 17.84 24.58 -13.05
CA LEU A 21 18.80 23.48 -12.94
C LEU A 21 18.45 22.35 -13.90
N ALA A 22 17.18 22.00 -14.03
CA ALA A 22 16.72 20.93 -14.92
C ALA A 22 17.08 21.20 -16.39
N ASP A 23 16.96 22.44 -16.85
CA ASP A 23 17.33 22.88 -18.22
C ASP A 23 18.80 22.57 -18.59
N THR A 24 19.68 22.51 -17.61
CA THR A 24 21.13 22.31 -17.78
C THR A 24 21.65 21.03 -17.13
N PHE A 25 20.75 20.22 -16.59
CA PHE A 25 21.12 19.03 -15.82
C PHE A 25 21.50 17.87 -16.73
N GLU A 26 22.79 17.63 -16.87
CA GLU A 26 23.35 16.49 -17.60
C GLU A 26 23.97 15.50 -16.59
N PRO A 27 23.16 14.61 -15.98
CA PRO A 27 23.65 13.70 -14.96
C PRO A 27 24.59 12.65 -15.56
N ASP A 28 25.73 12.44 -14.89
CA ASP A 28 26.65 11.36 -15.18
C ASP A 28 27.08 10.69 -13.86
N LEU A 29 26.42 9.58 -13.53
CA LEU A 29 26.71 8.85 -12.29
C LEU A 29 28.15 8.29 -12.27
N ARG A 30 28.71 7.90 -13.42
CA ARG A 30 30.14 7.50 -13.47
C ARG A 30 31.05 8.63 -12.99
N LYS A 31 30.81 9.83 -13.52
CA LYS A 31 31.57 11.02 -13.14
C LYS A 31 31.28 11.44 -11.70
N MET A 32 30.01 11.45 -11.27
CA MET A 32 29.63 11.80 -9.90
C MET A 32 30.31 10.92 -8.85
N PHE A 33 30.46 9.61 -9.12
CA PHE A 33 31.19 8.69 -8.23
C PHE A 33 32.73 8.85 -8.34
N ALA A 34 33.25 9.21 -9.51
CA ALA A 34 34.68 9.44 -9.69
C ALA A 34 35.14 10.74 -9.02
N ASP A 35 34.34 11.81 -9.13
CA ASP A 35 34.64 13.13 -8.58
C ASP A 35 34.42 13.21 -7.06
N ASP A 36 33.56 12.38 -6.49
CA ASP A 36 33.26 12.35 -5.05
C ASP A 36 33.40 10.94 -4.46
N PRO A 37 34.59 10.54 -3.98
CA PRO A 37 34.80 9.24 -3.33
C PRO A 37 33.96 9.00 -2.08
N GLU A 38 33.48 10.06 -1.42
CA GLU A 38 32.61 10.00 -0.24
C GLU A 38 31.11 10.00 -0.58
N ARG A 39 30.75 9.97 -1.88
CA ARG A 39 29.37 10.06 -2.36
C ARG A 39 28.45 9.04 -1.69
N THR A 40 28.85 7.77 -1.65
CA THR A 40 28.05 6.73 -0.98
C THR A 40 27.78 7.08 0.49
N LYS A 41 28.81 7.52 1.21
CA LYS A 41 28.67 7.88 2.62
C LYS A 41 27.77 9.10 2.84
N LYS A 42 27.79 10.07 1.92
CA LYS A 42 26.94 11.28 1.98
C LYS A 42 25.46 10.99 1.70
N PHE A 43 25.18 9.98 0.88
CA PHE A 43 23.83 9.67 0.41
C PHE A 43 23.34 8.30 0.88
N THR A 44 23.92 7.75 1.94
CA THR A 44 23.42 6.55 2.61
C THR A 44 22.98 6.88 4.02
N PHE A 45 21.79 6.45 4.37
CA PHE A 45 21.13 6.80 5.62
C PHE A 45 20.60 5.57 6.34
N GLN A 46 20.45 5.67 7.66
CA GLN A 46 19.76 4.68 8.47
C GLN A 46 18.43 5.28 8.91
N ALA A 47 17.31 4.62 8.55
CA ALA A 47 15.97 4.97 8.97
C ALA A 47 15.38 3.78 9.75
N ALA A 48 15.36 3.83 11.06
CA ALA A 48 15.12 2.69 11.94
C ALA A 48 16.02 1.50 11.54
N ASP A 49 15.45 0.33 11.15
CA ASP A 49 16.24 -0.82 10.70
C ASP A 49 16.58 -0.79 9.20
N LEU A 50 16.08 0.21 8.46
CA LEU A 50 16.29 0.30 7.03
C LEU A 50 17.60 1.03 6.69
N HIS A 51 18.47 0.37 5.96
CA HIS A 51 19.66 0.94 5.35
C HIS A 51 19.29 1.42 3.94
N VAL A 52 19.30 2.73 3.71
CA VAL A 52 18.81 3.36 2.49
C VAL A 52 19.94 4.06 1.76
N ASP A 53 20.30 3.55 0.59
CA ASP A 53 21.31 4.12 -0.30
C ASP A 53 20.66 4.91 -1.44
N LEU A 54 20.76 6.23 -1.36
CA LEU A 54 20.34 7.19 -2.40
C LEU A 54 21.49 7.56 -3.36
N SER A 55 22.68 7.01 -3.20
CA SER A 55 23.88 7.45 -3.94
C SER A 55 23.78 7.21 -5.45
N LYS A 56 22.94 6.27 -5.90
CA LYS A 56 22.67 6.01 -7.31
C LYS A 56 21.48 6.80 -7.86
N ASN A 57 20.92 7.74 -7.10
CA ASN A 57 20.00 8.72 -7.61
C ASN A 57 20.72 9.86 -8.33
N LEU A 58 20.01 10.55 -9.24
CA LEU A 58 20.52 11.70 -9.98
C LEU A 58 20.47 12.96 -9.09
N VAL A 59 21.26 12.96 -8.02
CA VAL A 59 21.28 13.99 -6.99
C VAL A 59 22.69 14.48 -6.71
N CYS A 60 22.81 15.79 -6.48
CA CYS A 60 24.04 16.41 -6.00
C CYS A 60 23.74 17.36 -4.82
N PRO A 61 24.73 17.83 -4.06
CA PRO A 61 24.49 18.71 -2.91
C PRO A 61 23.71 19.99 -3.25
N THR A 62 23.95 20.60 -4.41
CA THR A 62 23.23 21.80 -4.85
C THR A 62 21.74 21.51 -5.11
N LEU A 63 21.45 20.43 -5.85
CA LEU A 63 20.07 19.97 -6.08
C LEU A 63 19.37 19.67 -4.75
N LEU A 64 20.01 18.91 -3.87
CA LEU A 64 19.46 18.58 -2.56
C LEU A 64 19.13 19.86 -1.76
N GLY A 65 20.00 20.86 -1.78
CA GLY A 65 19.73 22.14 -1.13
C GLY A 65 18.50 22.88 -1.69
N HIS A 66 18.27 22.79 -3.01
CA HIS A 66 17.08 23.39 -3.62
C HIS A 66 15.79 22.59 -3.31
N LEU A 67 15.87 21.26 -3.26
CA LEU A 67 14.76 20.40 -2.86
C LEU A 67 14.35 20.62 -1.40
N LEU A 68 15.31 20.73 -0.50
CA LEU A 68 15.04 21.05 0.91
C LEU A 68 14.43 22.45 1.07
N ALA A 69 14.93 23.42 0.31
CA ALA A 69 14.33 24.77 0.28
C ALA A 69 12.90 24.75 -0.26
N LEU A 70 12.59 23.88 -1.25
CA LEU A 70 11.22 23.70 -1.74
C LEU A 70 10.31 23.17 -0.63
N ALA A 71 10.74 22.13 0.08
CA ALA A 71 9.98 21.58 1.21
C ALA A 71 9.71 22.62 2.31
N GLU A 72 10.70 23.45 2.62
CA GLU A 72 10.55 24.57 3.57
C GLU A 72 9.54 25.60 3.06
N GLN A 73 9.68 26.04 1.80
CA GLN A 73 8.84 27.08 1.22
C GLN A 73 7.40 26.61 0.98
N THR A 74 7.15 25.31 0.79
CA THR A 74 5.81 24.73 0.67
C THR A 74 5.21 24.30 2.00
N GLY A 75 5.96 24.41 3.11
CA GLY A 75 5.45 24.17 4.46
C GLY A 75 5.28 22.68 4.81
N VAL A 76 6.07 21.77 4.24
CA VAL A 76 5.98 20.33 4.50
C VAL A 76 6.06 20.00 6.00
N ALA A 77 7.00 20.63 6.73
CA ALA A 77 7.17 20.38 8.16
C ALA A 77 5.97 20.89 8.98
N ASP A 78 5.43 22.07 8.67
CA ASP A 78 4.25 22.61 9.36
C ASP A 78 3.03 21.69 9.15
N LEU A 79 2.80 21.24 7.91
CA LEU A 79 1.69 20.33 7.63
C LEU A 79 1.85 18.96 8.31
N ARG A 80 3.09 18.44 8.37
CA ARG A 80 3.42 17.23 9.13
C ARG A 80 3.07 17.38 10.61
N ASP A 81 3.53 18.46 11.22
CA ASP A 81 3.33 18.71 12.65
C ASP A 81 1.83 18.87 12.98
N ARG A 82 1.07 19.53 12.11
CA ARG A 82 -0.40 19.60 12.19
C ARG A 82 -1.07 18.24 12.06
N MET A 83 -0.60 17.36 11.15
CA MET A 83 -1.10 16.00 11.02
C MET A 83 -0.91 15.21 12.32
N PHE A 84 0.31 15.23 12.86
CA PHE A 84 0.63 14.52 14.10
C PHE A 84 -0.07 15.11 15.35
N ALA A 85 -0.45 16.38 15.29
CA ALA A 85 -1.24 17.06 16.32
C ALA A 85 -2.76 16.79 16.21
N GLY A 86 -3.21 16.13 15.14
CA GLY A 86 -4.62 15.81 14.93
C GLY A 86 -5.45 16.97 14.39
N GLU A 87 -4.82 17.96 13.75
CA GLU A 87 -5.56 19.00 13.04
C GLU A 87 -6.24 18.42 11.78
N HIS A 88 -7.35 19.04 11.36
CA HIS A 88 -8.14 18.61 10.21
C HIS A 88 -7.46 18.98 8.89
N ILE A 89 -6.38 18.28 8.53
CA ILE A 89 -5.64 18.52 7.30
C ILE A 89 -6.30 17.92 6.05
N ASN A 90 -7.23 16.98 6.19
CA ASN A 90 -8.14 16.57 5.12
C ASN A 90 -9.28 17.61 5.07
N VAL A 91 -9.06 18.64 4.29
CA VAL A 91 -9.94 19.83 4.28
C VAL A 91 -11.25 19.61 3.53
N THR A 92 -11.27 18.70 2.54
CA THR A 92 -12.45 18.43 1.72
C THR A 92 -13.52 17.62 2.45
N GLU A 93 -13.13 16.85 3.44
CA GLU A 93 -14.02 16.04 4.30
C GLU A 93 -14.10 16.60 5.74
N ASP A 94 -13.35 17.66 6.07
CA ASP A 94 -13.23 18.25 7.42
C ASP A 94 -12.88 17.21 8.48
N ARG A 95 -11.75 16.51 8.29
CA ARG A 95 -11.30 15.44 9.17
C ARG A 95 -9.83 15.56 9.53
N ALA A 96 -9.51 15.14 10.75
CA ALA A 96 -8.14 14.82 11.12
C ALA A 96 -7.61 13.63 10.28
N VAL A 97 -6.30 13.52 10.17
CA VAL A 97 -5.58 12.42 9.52
C VAL A 97 -4.65 11.81 10.56
N LEU A 98 -5.07 10.70 11.16
CA LEU A 98 -4.46 10.15 12.36
C LEU A 98 -4.13 8.65 12.27
N HIS A 99 -3.83 8.14 11.07
CA HIS A 99 -3.28 6.80 10.97
C HIS A 99 -2.01 6.63 11.84
N THR A 100 -1.24 7.70 12.06
CA THR A 100 -0.09 7.69 12.97
C THR A 100 -0.46 7.46 14.44
N ALA A 101 -1.69 7.78 14.87
CA ALA A 101 -2.15 7.50 16.24
C ALA A 101 -2.35 6.00 16.51
N LEU A 102 -2.64 5.20 15.47
CA LEU A 102 -2.87 3.75 15.58
C LEU A 102 -1.67 2.96 16.16
N ARG A 103 -0.48 3.51 16.05
CA ARG A 103 0.79 2.86 16.41
C ARG A 103 1.59 3.59 17.49
N ARG A 104 0.99 4.63 18.11
CA ARG A 104 1.63 5.33 19.23
C ARG A 104 1.55 4.50 20.52
N PRO A 105 2.57 4.60 21.40
CA PRO A 105 2.54 3.91 22.70
C PRO A 105 1.32 4.31 23.56
N ALA A 106 0.82 3.38 24.36
CA ALA A 106 -0.30 3.63 25.29
C ALA A 106 0.01 4.70 26.36
N THR A 107 1.29 5.04 26.53
CA THR A 107 1.72 6.10 27.46
C THR A 107 1.57 7.50 26.88
N ASP A 108 1.34 7.61 25.59
CA ASP A 108 1.10 8.87 24.90
C ASP A 108 -0.34 9.35 25.12
N SER A 109 -0.60 10.61 24.84
CA SER A 109 -1.93 11.19 24.84
C SER A 109 -2.10 12.09 23.62
N LEU A 110 -3.30 12.07 23.05
CA LEU A 110 -3.67 12.95 21.94
C LEU A 110 -5.17 13.19 21.97
N THR A 111 -5.58 14.41 22.30
CA THR A 111 -6.99 14.79 22.28
C THR A 111 -7.36 15.40 20.95
N VAL A 112 -8.33 14.80 20.24
CA VAL A 112 -8.85 15.27 18.96
C VAL A 112 -10.38 15.28 19.05
N ASP A 113 -11.00 16.38 18.69
CA ASP A 113 -12.47 16.57 18.75
C ASP A 113 -13.07 16.24 20.13
N GLY A 114 -12.29 16.44 21.21
CA GLY A 114 -12.70 16.18 22.57
C GLY A 114 -12.60 14.71 23.03
N GLN A 115 -12.00 13.85 22.20
CA GLN A 115 -11.76 12.44 22.51
C GLN A 115 -10.26 12.17 22.69
N ASP A 116 -9.91 11.26 23.58
CA ASP A 116 -8.53 10.75 23.68
C ASP A 116 -8.31 9.65 22.64
N ALA A 117 -7.77 10.04 21.49
CA ALA A 117 -7.56 9.15 20.36
C ALA A 117 -6.63 7.96 20.69
N ILE A 118 -5.65 8.14 21.57
CA ILE A 118 -4.72 7.07 21.95
C ILE A 118 -5.40 6.06 22.87
N ALA A 119 -6.14 6.52 23.86
CA ALA A 119 -6.90 5.63 24.75
C ALA A 119 -7.93 4.80 23.96
N ASP A 120 -8.67 5.44 23.05
CA ASP A 120 -9.65 4.76 22.19
C ASP A 120 -9.00 3.69 21.29
N VAL A 121 -7.84 4.01 20.69
CA VAL A 121 -7.06 3.06 19.86
C VAL A 121 -6.67 1.83 20.68
N HIS A 122 -6.10 2.03 21.87
CA HIS A 122 -5.65 0.91 22.70
C HIS A 122 -6.82 0.08 23.25
N GLU A 123 -7.98 0.68 23.49
CA GLU A 123 -9.19 -0.10 23.85
C GLU A 123 -9.61 -1.06 22.73
N VAL A 124 -9.65 -0.58 21.49
CA VAL A 124 -9.99 -1.43 20.34
C VAL A 124 -8.91 -2.47 20.09
N LEU A 125 -7.64 -2.09 20.18
CA LEU A 125 -6.50 -2.98 19.99
C LEU A 125 -6.52 -4.15 20.98
N GLU A 126 -6.81 -3.89 22.25
CA GLU A 126 -6.95 -4.96 23.26
C GLU A 126 -8.12 -5.90 22.94
N LYS A 127 -9.24 -5.41 22.42
CA LYS A 127 -10.35 -6.25 21.95
C LYS A 127 -9.91 -7.15 20.79
N VAL A 128 -9.18 -6.61 19.82
CA VAL A 128 -8.61 -7.38 18.71
C VAL A 128 -7.62 -8.43 19.20
N TYR A 129 -6.75 -8.08 20.14
CA TYR A 129 -5.79 -9.01 20.73
C TYR A 129 -6.47 -10.12 21.54
N ALA A 130 -7.47 -9.79 22.34
CA ALA A 130 -8.25 -10.78 23.10
C ALA A 130 -8.95 -11.77 22.14
N PHE A 131 -9.54 -11.26 21.06
CA PHE A 131 -10.15 -12.09 20.02
C PHE A 131 -9.11 -12.99 19.34
N ALA A 132 -7.98 -12.42 18.92
CA ALA A 132 -6.91 -13.18 18.29
C ALA A 132 -6.39 -14.32 19.19
N ARG A 133 -6.20 -14.06 20.51
CA ARG A 133 -5.80 -15.08 21.48
C ARG A 133 -6.83 -16.23 21.55
N ARG A 134 -8.13 -15.91 21.59
CA ARG A 134 -9.21 -16.92 21.65
C ARG A 134 -9.24 -17.80 20.38
N VAL A 135 -9.08 -17.21 19.21
CA VAL A 135 -9.03 -17.97 17.94
C VAL A 135 -7.79 -18.87 17.92
N ARG A 136 -6.63 -18.34 18.25
CA ARG A 136 -5.34 -19.05 18.21
C ARG A 136 -5.22 -20.16 19.25
N SER A 137 -5.81 -19.99 20.43
CA SER A 137 -5.84 -21.02 21.48
C SER A 137 -6.85 -22.15 21.21
N GLY A 138 -7.77 -21.95 20.24
CA GLY A 138 -8.89 -22.87 20.01
C GLY A 138 -10.03 -22.69 21.02
N GLU A 139 -10.05 -21.62 21.82
CA GLU A 139 -11.19 -21.24 22.67
C GLU A 139 -12.37 -20.73 21.83
N TRP A 140 -12.08 -19.98 20.75
CA TRP A 140 -13.09 -19.65 19.76
C TRP A 140 -13.29 -20.83 18.82
N VAL A 141 -14.51 -21.35 18.80
CA VAL A 141 -14.88 -22.55 18.04
C VAL A 141 -16.08 -22.29 17.14
N GLY A 142 -16.16 -23.02 16.03
CA GLY A 142 -17.36 -23.07 15.19
C GLY A 142 -18.56 -23.70 15.91
N ILE A 143 -19.71 -23.74 15.24
CA ILE A 143 -20.97 -24.27 15.80
C ILE A 143 -20.85 -25.73 16.29
N THR A 144 -19.97 -26.51 15.72
CA THR A 144 -19.73 -27.92 16.11
C THR A 144 -18.68 -28.10 17.22
N GLY A 145 -18.16 -27.01 17.77
CA GLY A 145 -17.09 -27.05 18.77
C GLY A 145 -15.69 -27.31 18.19
N LYS A 146 -15.52 -27.33 16.87
CA LYS A 146 -14.22 -27.44 16.22
C LYS A 146 -13.48 -26.10 16.21
N PRO A 147 -12.16 -26.08 16.46
CA PRO A 147 -11.36 -24.87 16.39
C PRO A 147 -11.27 -24.33 14.96
N VAL A 148 -11.10 -23.01 14.82
CA VAL A 148 -10.90 -22.32 13.56
C VAL A 148 -9.57 -22.76 12.93
N LYS A 149 -9.59 -23.04 11.63
CA LYS A 149 -8.42 -23.32 10.80
C LYS A 149 -8.23 -22.31 9.68
N THR A 150 -9.33 -21.78 9.16
CA THR A 150 -9.30 -20.79 8.08
C THR A 150 -10.06 -19.54 8.47
N VAL A 151 -9.43 -18.40 8.28
CA VAL A 151 -10.04 -17.08 8.39
C VAL A 151 -10.23 -16.52 6.98
N VAL A 152 -11.47 -16.18 6.62
CA VAL A 152 -11.80 -15.55 5.34
C VAL A 152 -12.07 -14.08 5.58
N ASN A 153 -11.19 -13.21 5.10
CA ASN A 153 -11.37 -11.76 5.17
C ASN A 153 -12.15 -11.29 3.93
N VAL A 154 -13.34 -10.73 4.14
CA VAL A 154 -14.19 -10.18 3.08
C VAL A 154 -14.15 -8.66 3.15
N GLY A 155 -13.48 -8.03 2.21
CA GLY A 155 -13.28 -6.58 2.16
C GLY A 155 -12.83 -6.14 0.78
N ILE A 156 -12.84 -4.85 0.48
CA ILE A 156 -12.34 -4.30 -0.80
C ILE A 156 -11.51 -3.04 -0.56
N GLY A 157 -10.62 -2.70 -1.49
CA GLY A 157 -9.75 -1.54 -1.38
C GLY A 157 -8.85 -1.62 -0.16
N GLY A 158 -8.88 -0.63 0.72
CA GLY A 158 -8.06 -0.62 1.94
C GLY A 158 -8.38 -1.74 2.93
N SER A 159 -9.59 -2.30 2.90
CA SER A 159 -9.99 -3.44 3.73
C SER A 159 -9.52 -4.81 3.17
N ASP A 160 -8.86 -4.81 2.00
CA ASP A 160 -8.29 -5.99 1.34
C ASP A 160 -6.79 -5.84 1.11
N LEU A 161 -6.36 -4.80 0.37
CA LEU A 161 -4.98 -4.66 -0.13
C LEU A 161 -3.94 -4.65 0.98
N GLY A 162 -4.18 -3.91 2.07
CA GLY A 162 -3.30 -3.91 3.24
C GLY A 162 -3.24 -5.27 3.93
N PRO A 163 -4.37 -5.84 4.36
CA PRO A 163 -4.43 -7.17 4.98
C PRO A 163 -3.82 -8.28 4.14
N VAL A 164 -4.14 -8.40 2.85
CA VAL A 164 -3.58 -9.47 2.00
C VAL A 164 -2.08 -9.29 1.78
N MET A 165 -1.64 -8.06 1.55
CA MET A 165 -0.21 -7.76 1.38
C MET A 165 0.57 -8.11 2.64
N ALA A 166 0.10 -7.68 3.81
CA ALA A 166 0.79 -7.94 5.07
C ALA A 166 0.76 -9.43 5.44
N TYR A 167 -0.34 -10.14 5.18
CA TYR A 167 -0.42 -11.59 5.37
C TYR A 167 0.57 -12.33 4.47
N GLU A 168 0.63 -12.01 3.18
CA GLU A 168 1.60 -12.62 2.25
C GLU A 168 3.04 -12.33 2.67
N ALA A 169 3.34 -11.10 3.09
CA ALA A 169 4.67 -10.71 3.56
C ALA A 169 5.10 -11.44 4.83
N LEU A 170 4.15 -11.72 5.73
CA LEU A 170 4.41 -12.29 7.05
C LEU A 170 4.00 -13.76 7.18
N LYS A 171 3.79 -14.47 6.07
CA LYS A 171 3.49 -15.91 6.08
C LYS A 171 4.39 -16.77 6.98
N PRO A 172 5.71 -16.51 7.09
CA PRO A 172 6.58 -17.25 8.00
C PRO A 172 6.23 -17.15 9.48
N TYR A 173 5.50 -16.10 9.87
CA TYR A 173 5.07 -15.82 11.24
C TYR A 173 3.66 -16.33 11.55
N VAL A 174 2.96 -16.86 10.55
CA VAL A 174 1.59 -17.38 10.71
C VAL A 174 1.60 -18.65 11.56
N GLN A 175 0.65 -18.76 12.49
CA GLN A 175 0.50 -19.95 13.34
C GLN A 175 0.27 -21.20 12.48
N LYS A 176 1.05 -22.25 12.75
CA LYS A 176 0.90 -23.53 12.04
C LYS A 176 -0.52 -24.09 12.21
N GLY A 177 -1.15 -24.44 11.10
CA GLY A 177 -2.51 -24.98 11.06
C GLY A 177 -3.61 -23.92 10.98
N LEU A 178 -3.23 -22.63 10.87
CA LEU A 178 -4.11 -21.51 10.62
C LEU A 178 -3.75 -20.89 9.25
N GLU A 179 -4.74 -20.55 8.45
CA GLU A 179 -4.54 -19.80 7.20
C GLU A 179 -5.53 -18.65 7.10
N CYS A 180 -5.16 -17.58 6.36
CA CYS A 180 -6.09 -16.54 5.95
C CYS A 180 -6.29 -16.60 4.43
N ARG A 181 -7.56 -16.41 4.01
CA ARG A 181 -7.96 -16.21 2.62
C ARG A 181 -8.70 -14.88 2.50
N PHE A 182 -8.73 -14.34 1.30
CA PHE A 182 -9.25 -13.00 1.05
C PHE A 182 -10.25 -13.05 -0.10
N ILE A 183 -11.37 -12.34 0.05
CA ILE A 183 -12.40 -12.16 -0.98
C ILE A 183 -12.65 -10.66 -1.09
N SER A 184 -12.35 -10.10 -2.26
CA SER A 184 -12.47 -8.67 -2.50
C SER A 184 -13.30 -8.33 -3.73
N ASN A 185 -13.11 -9.06 -4.83
CA ASN A 185 -13.78 -8.79 -6.08
C ASN A 185 -15.23 -9.27 -6.06
N ILE A 186 -16.14 -8.49 -6.66
CA ILE A 186 -17.54 -8.92 -6.85
C ILE A 186 -17.71 -9.93 -8.00
N ASP A 187 -16.64 -10.21 -8.77
CA ASP A 187 -16.63 -11.35 -9.68
C ASP A 187 -16.89 -12.64 -8.89
N PRO A 188 -17.94 -13.41 -9.22
CA PRO A 188 -18.30 -14.64 -8.49
C PRO A 188 -17.17 -15.67 -8.44
N THR A 189 -16.21 -15.59 -9.36
CA THR A 189 -15.01 -16.43 -9.37
C THR A 189 -14.21 -16.29 -8.09
N ASP A 190 -14.09 -15.07 -7.54
CA ASP A 190 -13.28 -14.80 -6.34
C ASP A 190 -13.84 -15.54 -5.11
N ALA A 191 -15.13 -15.36 -4.83
CA ALA A 191 -15.78 -16.08 -3.73
C ALA A 191 -15.84 -17.60 -3.99
N GLY A 192 -16.15 -18.02 -5.24
CA GLY A 192 -16.25 -19.43 -5.61
C GLY A 192 -14.93 -20.18 -5.45
N GLU A 193 -13.84 -19.64 -6.00
CA GLU A 193 -12.51 -20.26 -5.89
C GLU A 193 -11.99 -20.25 -4.44
N THR A 194 -12.29 -19.21 -3.68
CA THR A 194 -11.84 -19.09 -2.29
C THR A 194 -12.53 -20.08 -1.37
N THR A 195 -13.82 -20.40 -1.59
CA THR A 195 -14.63 -21.24 -0.69
C THR A 195 -14.73 -22.70 -1.08
N LYS A 196 -14.38 -23.08 -2.33
CA LYS A 196 -14.64 -24.41 -2.91
C LYS A 196 -14.08 -25.61 -2.12
N ASP A 197 -12.99 -25.43 -1.40
CA ASP A 197 -12.29 -26.49 -0.65
C ASP A 197 -12.29 -26.25 0.86
N LEU A 198 -13.03 -25.24 1.35
CA LEU A 198 -13.11 -24.92 2.78
C LEU A 198 -14.05 -25.87 3.54
N ASP A 199 -13.67 -26.16 4.79
CA ASP A 199 -14.56 -26.83 5.73
C ASP A 199 -15.39 -25.80 6.50
N PRO A 200 -16.74 -25.72 6.29
CA PRO A 200 -17.59 -24.72 6.94
C PRO A 200 -17.55 -24.81 8.47
N GLU A 201 -17.24 -25.98 9.05
CA GLU A 201 -17.19 -26.14 10.50
C GLU A 201 -15.96 -25.49 11.16
N THR A 202 -14.91 -25.18 10.38
CA THR A 202 -13.65 -24.62 10.87
C THR A 202 -13.29 -23.29 10.20
N THR A 203 -14.24 -22.69 9.49
CA THR A 203 -14.06 -21.40 8.79
C THR A 203 -14.66 -20.26 9.62
N LEU A 204 -13.87 -19.21 9.82
CA LEU A 204 -14.28 -17.93 10.40
C LEU A 204 -14.26 -16.84 9.33
N VAL A 205 -15.28 -16.01 9.25
CA VAL A 205 -15.42 -14.94 8.27
C VAL A 205 -15.33 -13.58 8.96
N ILE A 206 -14.43 -12.73 8.50
CA ILE A 206 -14.30 -11.33 8.94
C ILE A 206 -14.88 -10.45 7.84
N VAL A 207 -15.99 -9.75 8.11
CA VAL A 207 -16.60 -8.80 7.17
C VAL A 207 -16.06 -7.40 7.46
N ALA A 208 -15.14 -6.93 6.62
CA ALA A 208 -14.45 -5.65 6.82
C ALA A 208 -15.06 -4.55 5.93
N SER A 209 -15.94 -3.73 6.53
CA SER A 209 -16.56 -2.58 5.87
C SER A 209 -16.92 -1.50 6.88
N LYS A 210 -16.29 -0.33 6.82
CA LYS A 210 -16.47 0.78 7.78
C LYS A 210 -17.94 1.14 7.99
N THR A 211 -18.69 1.34 6.91
CA THR A 211 -20.10 1.74 6.92
C THR A 211 -21.06 0.55 6.81
N PHE A 212 -20.55 -0.65 6.62
CA PHE A 212 -21.31 -1.87 6.36
C PHE A 212 -22.32 -1.74 5.20
N THR A 213 -21.95 -0.94 4.18
CA THR A 213 -22.78 -0.64 3.00
C THR A 213 -22.05 -0.78 1.68
N THR A 214 -20.74 -1.08 1.70
CA THR A 214 -19.95 -1.25 0.47
C THR A 214 -20.53 -2.42 -0.32
N LEU A 215 -20.98 -2.15 -1.56
CA LEU A 215 -21.74 -3.09 -2.38
C LEU A 215 -21.02 -4.43 -2.53
N GLU A 216 -19.76 -4.39 -2.93
CA GLU A 216 -18.92 -5.57 -3.18
C GLU A 216 -18.77 -6.40 -1.90
N THR A 217 -18.39 -5.76 -0.80
CA THR A 217 -18.17 -6.43 0.49
C THR A 217 -19.44 -7.09 1.01
N ILE A 218 -20.58 -6.38 1.00
CA ILE A 218 -21.84 -6.91 1.53
C ILE A 218 -22.40 -8.00 0.62
N THR A 219 -22.24 -7.88 -0.70
CA THR A 219 -22.65 -8.92 -1.65
C THR A 219 -21.82 -10.19 -1.43
N ASN A 220 -20.50 -10.08 -1.37
CA ASN A 220 -19.62 -11.20 -1.10
C ASN A 220 -19.89 -11.83 0.28
N ALA A 221 -20.08 -11.00 1.32
CA ALA A 221 -20.41 -11.50 2.65
C ALA A 221 -21.71 -12.31 2.68
N LYS A 222 -22.76 -11.88 1.94
CA LYS A 222 -24.01 -12.63 1.78
C LYS A 222 -23.81 -13.95 1.04
N VAL A 223 -22.99 -13.96 0.00
CA VAL A 223 -22.64 -15.18 -0.76
C VAL A 223 -21.91 -16.18 0.14
N VAL A 224 -20.90 -15.72 0.89
CA VAL A 224 -20.15 -16.58 1.81
C VAL A 224 -21.02 -17.07 2.96
N ARG A 225 -21.95 -16.22 3.47
CA ARG A 225 -22.93 -16.63 4.48
C ARG A 225 -23.85 -17.73 3.94
N ALA A 226 -24.38 -17.59 2.74
CA ALA A 226 -25.22 -18.61 2.09
C ALA A 226 -24.45 -19.92 1.93
N TRP A 227 -23.22 -19.87 1.38
CA TRP A 227 -22.34 -21.03 1.25
C TRP A 227 -22.14 -21.75 2.60
N LEU A 228 -21.82 -21.02 3.66
CA LEU A 228 -21.56 -21.60 4.99
C LEU A 228 -22.84 -22.27 5.55
N LEU A 229 -23.97 -21.57 5.52
CA LEU A 229 -25.23 -22.08 6.05
C LEU A 229 -25.74 -23.29 5.26
N ASP A 230 -25.69 -23.26 3.92
CA ASP A 230 -26.14 -24.35 3.08
C ASP A 230 -25.25 -25.59 3.27
N SER A 231 -23.93 -25.41 3.36
CA SER A 231 -23.01 -26.51 3.67
C SER A 231 -23.23 -27.14 5.05
N LEU A 232 -23.58 -26.32 6.07
CA LEU A 232 -23.93 -26.81 7.40
C LEU A 232 -25.32 -27.49 7.44
N ARG A 233 -26.28 -27.02 6.63
CA ARG A 233 -27.59 -27.67 6.45
C ARG A 233 -27.47 -29.03 5.79
N GLU A 234 -26.67 -29.15 4.74
CA GLU A 234 -26.38 -30.45 4.07
C GLU A 234 -25.78 -31.46 5.03
N ARG A 235 -25.00 -31.01 6.03
CA ARG A 235 -24.44 -31.86 7.11
C ARG A 235 -25.42 -32.11 8.26
N GLY A 236 -26.63 -31.55 8.23
CA GLY A 236 -27.61 -31.67 9.30
C GLY A 236 -27.25 -30.93 10.61
N ILE A 237 -26.34 -29.96 10.55
CA ILE A 237 -25.87 -29.18 11.69
C ILE A 237 -26.81 -27.97 11.93
N VAL A 238 -27.17 -27.27 10.85
CA VAL A 238 -28.18 -26.19 10.88
C VAL A 238 -29.51 -26.79 10.44
N THR A 239 -30.48 -26.79 11.35
CA THR A 239 -31.79 -27.43 11.11
C THR A 239 -32.97 -26.49 11.27
N ASP A 240 -32.77 -25.32 11.92
CA ASP A 240 -33.79 -24.33 12.23
C ASP A 240 -33.18 -22.92 12.36
N GLU A 241 -34.04 -21.92 12.60
CA GLU A 241 -33.63 -20.52 12.75
C GLU A 241 -32.70 -20.28 13.95
N ALA A 242 -32.84 -21.05 15.02
CA ALA A 242 -32.00 -20.90 16.21
C ALA A 242 -30.56 -21.35 15.92
N SER A 243 -30.40 -22.52 15.31
CA SER A 243 -29.09 -23.04 14.88
C SER A 243 -28.45 -22.21 13.76
N GLU A 244 -29.26 -21.57 12.89
CA GLU A 244 -28.75 -20.60 11.91
C GLU A 244 -28.15 -19.37 12.59
N LYS A 245 -28.86 -18.78 13.56
CA LYS A 245 -28.34 -17.63 14.34
C LYS A 245 -27.08 -18.00 15.10
N GLU A 246 -27.04 -19.18 15.71
CA GLU A 246 -25.84 -19.66 16.42
C GLU A 246 -24.67 -19.86 15.45
N ALA A 247 -24.90 -20.41 14.25
CA ALA A 247 -23.86 -20.56 13.24
C ALA A 247 -23.28 -19.20 12.84
N ILE A 248 -24.12 -18.19 12.60
CA ILE A 248 -23.63 -16.85 12.25
C ILE A 248 -22.81 -16.24 13.42
N ALA A 249 -23.29 -16.32 14.65
CA ALA A 249 -22.61 -15.80 15.82
C ALA A 249 -21.23 -16.48 16.09
N LYS A 250 -21.08 -17.74 15.68
CA LYS A 250 -19.83 -18.50 15.84
C LYS A 250 -18.85 -18.34 14.67
N HIS A 251 -19.34 -18.06 13.48
CA HIS A 251 -18.55 -18.08 12.26
C HIS A 251 -18.35 -16.71 11.60
N PHE A 252 -19.00 -15.65 12.11
CA PHE A 252 -18.88 -14.30 11.57
C PHE A 252 -18.51 -13.28 12.63
N VAL A 253 -17.56 -12.40 12.29
CA VAL A 253 -17.22 -11.18 13.00
C VAL A 253 -17.14 -10.02 12.02
N ALA A 254 -17.20 -8.79 12.52
CA ALA A 254 -17.18 -7.61 11.68
C ALA A 254 -16.03 -6.66 12.05
N VAL A 255 -15.50 -5.96 11.03
CA VAL A 255 -14.70 -4.76 11.21
C VAL A 255 -15.52 -3.59 10.68
N SER A 256 -16.22 -2.90 11.59
CA SER A 256 -17.20 -1.86 11.24
C SER A 256 -17.54 -0.97 12.43
N THR A 257 -17.99 0.25 12.15
CA THR A 257 -18.59 1.17 13.12
C THR A 257 -20.12 1.19 13.06
N ALA A 258 -20.72 0.54 12.05
CA ALA A 258 -22.17 0.54 11.81
C ALA A 258 -22.84 -0.65 12.52
N LEU A 259 -22.85 -0.63 13.86
CA LEU A 259 -23.30 -1.76 14.70
C LEU A 259 -24.74 -2.22 14.42
N ASP A 260 -25.67 -1.30 14.12
CA ASP A 260 -27.04 -1.64 13.75
C ASP A 260 -27.09 -2.54 12.50
N LYS A 261 -26.30 -2.21 11.47
CA LYS A 261 -26.23 -2.99 10.23
C LYS A 261 -25.52 -4.33 10.42
N VAL A 262 -24.53 -4.35 11.31
CA VAL A 262 -23.84 -5.58 11.73
C VAL A 262 -24.84 -6.53 12.38
N ALA A 263 -25.67 -6.03 13.31
CA ALA A 263 -26.74 -6.78 13.95
C ALA A 263 -27.83 -7.26 12.95
N GLU A 264 -28.24 -6.41 12.00
CA GLU A 264 -29.17 -6.79 10.92
C GLU A 264 -28.63 -7.93 10.03
N PHE A 265 -27.33 -7.99 9.82
CA PHE A 265 -26.68 -9.10 9.11
C PHE A 265 -26.70 -10.40 9.93
N GLY A 266 -26.87 -10.32 11.23
CA GLY A 266 -26.90 -11.43 12.19
C GLY A 266 -25.58 -11.62 12.95
N ILE A 267 -24.62 -10.73 12.79
CA ILE A 267 -23.37 -10.74 13.57
C ILE A 267 -23.64 -10.08 14.92
N ASP A 268 -23.15 -10.69 16.00
CA ASP A 268 -23.21 -10.11 17.32
C ASP A 268 -22.37 -8.82 17.37
N PRO A 269 -22.95 -7.65 17.72
CA PRO A 269 -22.22 -6.40 17.82
C PRO A 269 -21.00 -6.44 18.76
N ASP A 270 -21.01 -7.31 19.78
CA ASP A 270 -19.84 -7.51 20.65
C ASP A 270 -18.65 -8.14 19.94
N ASN A 271 -18.87 -8.74 18.78
CA ASN A 271 -17.86 -9.28 17.88
C ASN A 271 -17.56 -8.32 16.71
N ALA A 272 -17.84 -7.04 16.87
CA ALA A 272 -17.48 -6.00 15.93
C ALA A 272 -16.31 -5.15 16.45
N PHE A 273 -15.33 -4.91 15.58
CA PHE A 273 -14.16 -4.10 15.87
C PHE A 273 -14.24 -2.81 15.07
N GLY A 274 -14.32 -1.68 15.78
CA GLY A 274 -14.45 -0.35 15.18
C GLY A 274 -13.10 0.27 14.82
N PHE A 275 -13.16 1.29 13.96
CA PHE A 275 -12.07 2.21 13.71
C PHE A 275 -12.65 3.59 13.31
N TRP A 276 -11.82 4.62 13.27
CA TRP A 276 -12.29 6.00 13.31
C TRP A 276 -12.42 6.65 11.92
N SER A 277 -13.15 7.78 11.85
CA SER A 277 -13.29 8.57 10.62
C SER A 277 -11.96 9.14 10.13
N TRP A 278 -11.04 9.42 11.04
CA TRP A 278 -9.71 9.94 10.77
C TRP A 278 -8.69 8.90 10.27
N VAL A 279 -9.10 7.65 10.08
CA VAL A 279 -8.32 6.61 9.38
C VAL A 279 -8.86 6.44 7.97
N GLY A 280 -8.07 6.80 6.97
CA GLY A 280 -8.35 6.49 5.57
C GLY A 280 -8.20 5.00 5.27
N GLY A 281 -8.99 4.46 4.31
CA GLY A 281 -8.96 3.03 3.98
C GLY A 281 -7.57 2.50 3.62
N ARG A 282 -6.84 3.21 2.76
CA ARG A 282 -5.48 2.83 2.32
C ARG A 282 -4.39 3.00 3.39
N TYR A 283 -4.74 3.59 4.53
CA TYR A 283 -3.87 3.81 5.71
C TYR A 283 -4.35 2.99 6.92
N SER A 284 -5.12 1.90 6.72
CA SER A 284 -5.86 1.27 7.81
C SER A 284 -5.37 -0.11 8.23
N VAL A 285 -4.34 -0.66 7.60
CA VAL A 285 -3.88 -2.04 7.88
C VAL A 285 -3.40 -2.23 9.32
N ASP A 286 -2.94 -1.18 9.97
CA ASP A 286 -2.50 -1.11 11.36
C ASP A 286 -3.63 -0.80 12.36
N SER A 287 -4.90 -0.67 11.87
CA SER A 287 -6.12 -0.55 12.68
C SER A 287 -6.79 -1.92 12.90
N ALA A 288 -8.05 -1.91 13.37
CA ALA A 288 -8.90 -3.10 13.43
C ALA A 288 -9.07 -3.80 12.06
N VAL A 289 -8.83 -3.10 10.94
CA VAL A 289 -8.79 -3.71 9.60
C VAL A 289 -7.75 -4.82 9.52
N GLY A 290 -6.67 -4.75 10.28
CA GLY A 290 -5.66 -5.79 10.42
C GLY A 290 -6.04 -6.97 11.33
N THR A 291 -7.31 -7.13 11.74
CA THR A 291 -7.73 -8.24 12.63
C THR A 291 -7.37 -9.60 12.07
N SER A 292 -7.52 -9.85 10.77
CA SER A 292 -7.11 -11.10 10.14
C SER A 292 -5.60 -11.36 10.28
N LEU A 293 -4.80 -10.32 10.14
CA LEU A 293 -3.34 -10.39 10.36
C LEU A 293 -3.01 -10.64 11.84
N ALA A 294 -3.67 -9.93 12.78
CA ALA A 294 -3.47 -10.13 14.22
C ALA A 294 -3.82 -11.57 14.65
N VAL A 295 -4.85 -12.18 14.06
CA VAL A 295 -5.16 -13.60 14.24
C VAL A 295 -4.06 -14.48 13.65
N ALA A 296 -3.57 -14.18 12.47
CA ALA A 296 -2.56 -14.99 11.76
C ALA A 296 -1.21 -15.02 12.49
N ILE A 297 -0.63 -13.85 12.80
CA ILE A 297 0.73 -13.73 13.37
C ILE A 297 0.74 -13.59 14.90
N GLY A 298 -0.42 -13.42 15.52
CA GLY A 298 -0.58 -13.25 16.97
C GLY A 298 -0.45 -11.79 17.44
N PRO A 299 -0.94 -11.50 18.67
CA PRO A 299 -0.87 -10.18 19.27
C PRO A 299 0.57 -9.64 19.35
N GLU A 300 1.53 -10.46 19.71
CA GLU A 300 2.94 -10.09 19.83
C GLU A 300 3.51 -9.69 18.46
N GLY A 301 3.25 -10.50 17.43
CA GLY A 301 3.67 -10.19 16.05
C GLY A 301 3.01 -8.92 15.51
N PHE A 302 1.73 -8.70 15.83
CA PHE A 302 1.02 -7.49 15.45
C PHE A 302 1.53 -6.25 16.22
N ALA A 303 1.87 -6.40 17.50
CA ALA A 303 2.51 -5.33 18.27
C ALA A 303 3.88 -4.95 17.71
N ASP A 304 4.70 -5.92 17.30
CA ASP A 304 5.97 -5.68 16.61
C ASP A 304 5.77 -4.96 15.27
N PHE A 305 4.70 -5.31 14.54
CA PHE A 305 4.32 -4.64 13.30
C PHE A 305 4.00 -3.16 13.54
N LEU A 306 3.17 -2.85 14.55
CA LEU A 306 2.87 -1.47 14.95
C LEU A 306 4.10 -0.72 15.43
N ALA A 307 4.97 -1.36 16.19
CA ALA A 307 6.22 -0.76 16.66
C ALA A 307 7.14 -0.36 15.50
N GLY A 308 7.14 -1.13 14.41
CA GLY A 308 7.86 -0.80 13.19
C GLY A 308 7.36 0.50 12.53
N PHE A 309 6.05 0.66 12.40
CA PHE A 309 5.47 1.93 11.92
C PHE A 309 5.88 3.10 12.80
N ASN A 310 5.73 2.96 14.12
CA ASN A 310 6.09 4.02 15.07
C ASN A 310 7.57 4.40 15.00
N ALA A 311 8.46 3.45 14.77
CA ALA A 311 9.89 3.73 14.61
C ALA A 311 10.15 4.62 13.39
N MET A 312 9.44 4.41 12.27
CA MET A 312 9.54 5.25 11.09
C MET A 312 8.85 6.60 11.27
N ASP A 313 7.72 6.66 11.99
CA ASP A 313 7.07 7.92 12.37
C ASP A 313 8.02 8.83 13.16
N ARG A 314 8.71 8.25 14.14
CA ARG A 314 9.71 8.98 14.92
C ARG A 314 10.87 9.45 14.05
N HIS A 315 11.37 8.61 13.15
CA HIS A 315 12.38 9.02 12.19
C HIS A 315 11.92 10.22 11.35
N PHE A 316 10.68 10.20 10.86
CA PHE A 316 10.12 11.28 10.05
C PHE A 316 9.96 12.60 10.82
N VAL A 317 9.62 12.54 12.11
CA VAL A 317 9.41 13.73 12.95
C VAL A 317 10.70 14.26 13.55
N GLU A 318 11.58 13.36 14.05
CA GLU A 318 12.71 13.72 14.90
C GLU A 318 14.03 13.93 14.13
N THR A 319 14.12 13.44 12.87
CA THR A 319 15.38 13.50 12.11
C THR A 319 15.52 14.81 11.34
N GLU A 320 16.71 15.38 11.37
CA GLU A 320 17.06 16.58 10.61
C GLU A 320 16.77 16.41 9.11
N PRO A 321 16.27 17.45 8.40
CA PRO A 321 15.82 17.34 7.02
C PRO A 321 16.81 16.68 6.06
N GLU A 322 18.12 16.94 6.21
CA GLU A 322 19.18 16.42 5.35
C GLU A 322 19.42 14.91 5.51
N LYS A 323 18.82 14.30 6.54
CA LYS A 323 18.95 12.86 6.85
C LYS A 323 17.59 12.17 6.94
N ASN A 324 16.51 12.91 6.76
CA ASN A 324 15.16 12.42 6.89
C ASN A 324 14.76 11.63 5.62
N VAL A 325 14.85 10.32 5.69
CA VAL A 325 14.71 9.44 4.51
C VAL A 325 13.37 9.61 3.80
N PRO A 326 12.20 9.59 4.47
CA PRO A 326 10.92 9.83 3.80
C PRO A 326 10.87 11.18 3.10
N LEU A 327 11.38 12.25 3.74
CA LEU A 327 11.46 13.58 3.15
C LEU A 327 12.33 13.58 1.89
N LEU A 328 13.53 13.01 1.98
CA LEU A 328 14.47 12.98 0.86
C LEU A 328 13.93 12.18 -0.33
N MET A 329 13.31 11.02 -0.09
CA MET A 329 12.74 10.19 -1.14
C MET A 329 11.54 10.87 -1.80
N GLY A 330 10.61 11.45 -1.03
CA GLY A 330 9.48 12.20 -1.60
C GLY A 330 9.91 13.40 -2.43
N LEU A 331 10.93 14.13 -1.98
CA LEU A 331 11.50 15.25 -2.74
C LEU A 331 12.21 14.79 -4.03
N LEU A 332 12.86 13.62 -4.01
CA LEU A 332 13.43 13.02 -5.23
C LEU A 332 12.34 12.62 -6.21
N ASN A 333 11.20 12.10 -5.74
CA ASN A 333 10.05 11.78 -6.61
C ASN A 333 9.50 13.06 -7.27
N VAL A 334 9.35 14.15 -6.50
CA VAL A 334 8.99 15.46 -7.06
C VAL A 334 10.01 15.93 -8.11
N TRP A 335 11.30 15.76 -7.86
CA TRP A 335 12.34 16.09 -8.82
C TRP A 335 12.20 15.30 -10.14
N TYR A 336 12.01 13.99 -10.04
CA TYR A 336 11.88 13.14 -11.22
C TYR A 336 10.58 13.41 -11.98
N SER A 337 9.48 13.56 -11.29
CA SER A 337 8.17 13.78 -11.91
C SER A 337 8.06 15.16 -12.55
N ASN A 338 8.30 16.22 -11.78
CA ASN A 338 8.03 17.58 -12.21
C ASN A 338 9.13 18.21 -13.10
N PHE A 339 10.38 17.78 -12.92
CA PHE A 339 11.52 18.43 -13.60
C PHE A 339 12.24 17.53 -14.62
N LEU A 340 12.14 16.21 -14.46
CA LEU A 340 12.79 15.27 -15.39
C LEU A 340 11.79 14.42 -16.19
N GLY A 341 10.48 14.65 -16.05
CA GLY A 341 9.43 14.00 -16.84
C GLY A 341 9.29 12.50 -16.62
N ALA A 342 9.50 12.03 -15.40
CA ALA A 342 9.24 10.64 -15.01
C ALA A 342 7.77 10.44 -14.67
N ASP A 343 7.01 9.80 -15.56
CA ASP A 343 5.58 9.53 -15.38
C ASP A 343 5.31 8.38 -14.40
N THR A 344 6.31 7.55 -14.11
CA THR A 344 6.13 6.30 -13.33
C THR A 344 7.27 6.07 -12.37
N HIS A 345 6.99 5.35 -11.28
CA HIS A 345 7.95 4.92 -10.28
C HIS A 345 7.84 3.41 -10.07
N ALA A 346 8.95 2.68 -10.19
CA ALA A 346 8.95 1.23 -10.02
C ALA A 346 9.39 0.84 -8.60
N VAL A 347 8.67 -0.10 -7.97
CA VAL A 347 9.06 -0.72 -6.70
C VAL A 347 9.37 -2.19 -6.94
N LEU A 348 10.61 -2.56 -6.75
CA LEU A 348 11.19 -3.83 -7.19
C LEU A 348 11.72 -4.62 -5.97
N PRO A 349 10.85 -5.30 -5.22
CA PRO A 349 11.27 -6.06 -4.05
C PRO A 349 11.99 -7.35 -4.47
N TYR A 350 13.24 -7.49 -4.05
CA TYR A 350 13.98 -8.76 -4.11
C TYR A 350 13.59 -9.60 -2.89
N SER A 351 12.32 -9.96 -2.86
CA SER A 351 11.69 -10.82 -1.86
C SER A 351 10.36 -11.36 -2.40
N GLN A 352 10.21 -12.68 -2.49
CA GLN A 352 8.96 -13.29 -2.96
C GLN A 352 7.78 -12.95 -2.05
N TYR A 353 8.00 -12.83 -0.75
CA TYR A 353 6.95 -12.48 0.21
C TYR A 353 6.41 -11.05 0.02
N LEU A 354 7.15 -10.16 -0.62
CA LEU A 354 6.69 -8.80 -0.94
C LEU A 354 6.01 -8.68 -2.33
N HIS A 355 5.60 -9.80 -2.95
CA HIS A 355 4.99 -9.76 -4.30
C HIS A 355 3.70 -8.91 -4.37
N ARG A 356 2.99 -8.74 -3.25
CA ARG A 356 1.79 -7.88 -3.17
C ARG A 356 2.11 -6.43 -2.76
N PHE A 357 3.33 -6.13 -2.36
CA PHE A 357 3.72 -4.81 -1.88
C PHE A 357 3.57 -3.71 -2.95
N PRO A 358 4.02 -3.89 -4.21
CA PRO A 358 3.78 -2.89 -5.26
C PRO A 358 2.29 -2.62 -5.51
N ALA A 359 1.43 -3.64 -5.49
CA ALA A 359 -0.02 -3.48 -5.64
C ALA A 359 -0.68 -2.72 -4.48
N TYR A 360 -0.19 -2.92 -3.25
CA TYR A 360 -0.60 -2.13 -2.09
C TYR A 360 -0.21 -0.65 -2.26
N LEU A 361 1.01 -0.39 -2.71
CA LEU A 361 1.51 0.97 -2.94
C LEU A 361 0.76 1.68 -4.08
N GLN A 362 0.22 0.97 -5.05
CA GLN A 362 -0.64 1.57 -6.09
C GLN A 362 -1.82 2.30 -5.46
N GLN A 363 -2.53 1.67 -4.52
CA GLN A 363 -3.61 2.37 -3.83
C GLN A 363 -3.07 3.46 -2.92
N LEU A 364 -2.06 3.15 -2.11
CA LEU A 364 -1.50 4.10 -1.15
C LEU A 364 -1.10 5.43 -1.81
N THR A 365 -0.36 5.38 -2.91
CA THR A 365 0.21 6.56 -3.55
C THR A 365 -0.72 7.18 -4.58
N MET A 366 -1.30 6.37 -5.51
CA MET A 366 -2.06 6.90 -6.63
C MET A 366 -3.44 7.42 -6.22
N GLU A 367 -4.13 6.77 -5.27
CA GLU A 367 -5.39 7.28 -4.72
C GLU A 367 -5.17 8.53 -3.85
N SER A 368 -4.00 8.63 -3.19
CA SER A 368 -3.64 9.81 -2.41
C SER A 368 -3.26 10.99 -3.29
N ASN A 369 -2.36 10.80 -4.24
CA ASN A 369 -1.71 11.89 -4.95
C ASN A 369 -2.16 12.08 -6.40
N GLY A 370 -3.00 11.20 -6.94
CA GLY A 370 -3.63 11.37 -8.24
C GLY A 370 -4.71 12.45 -8.21
N LYS A 371 -4.33 13.70 -8.01
CA LYS A 371 -5.22 14.86 -7.82
C LYS A 371 -4.90 15.98 -8.81
N SER A 372 -5.93 16.69 -9.25
CA SER A 372 -5.82 17.83 -10.18
C SER A 372 -6.24 19.16 -9.54
N VAL A 373 -6.50 19.15 -8.24
CA VAL A 373 -6.99 20.32 -7.48
C VAL A 373 -6.21 20.43 -6.16
N ARG A 374 -5.76 21.63 -5.82
CA ARG A 374 -5.14 21.93 -4.53
C ARG A 374 -6.18 21.99 -3.41
N ARG A 375 -5.72 21.94 -2.15
CA ARG A 375 -6.59 22.02 -0.96
C ARG A 375 -7.46 23.28 -0.88
N ASP A 376 -7.04 24.37 -1.52
CA ASP A 376 -7.81 25.63 -1.61
C ASP A 376 -8.84 25.64 -2.74
N GLY A 377 -8.96 24.58 -3.51
CA GLY A 377 -9.86 24.45 -4.65
C GLY A 377 -9.29 25.00 -5.97
N SER A 378 -8.08 25.54 -5.97
CA SER A 378 -7.42 26.00 -7.21
C SER A 378 -6.90 24.84 -8.05
N PRO A 379 -6.89 24.95 -9.40
CA PRO A 379 -6.40 23.90 -10.27
C PRO A 379 -4.88 23.73 -10.13
N VAL A 380 -4.42 22.49 -10.26
CA VAL A 380 -3.00 22.16 -10.40
C VAL A 380 -2.55 22.46 -11.84
N THR A 381 -1.38 23.05 -12.01
CA THR A 381 -0.78 23.40 -13.31
C THR A 381 0.53 22.64 -13.60
N TYR A 382 0.85 21.67 -12.76
CA TYR A 382 2.02 20.81 -12.80
C TYR A 382 1.59 19.35 -12.63
N GLU A 383 2.48 18.39 -12.87
CA GLU A 383 2.18 16.97 -12.69
C GLU A 383 2.08 16.59 -11.21
N THR A 384 1.16 15.67 -10.90
CA THR A 384 0.96 15.10 -9.57
C THR A 384 0.71 13.60 -9.67
N GLY A 385 1.19 12.83 -8.72
CA GLY A 385 0.84 11.43 -8.58
C GLY A 385 1.34 10.55 -9.72
N GLU A 386 2.61 10.24 -9.72
CA GLU A 386 3.21 9.29 -10.66
C GLU A 386 2.61 7.87 -10.51
N VAL A 387 2.67 7.11 -11.59
CA VAL A 387 2.13 5.73 -11.62
C VAL A 387 3.10 4.79 -10.91
N PHE A 388 2.72 4.32 -9.73
CA PHE A 388 3.45 3.27 -9.00
C PHE A 388 3.15 1.89 -9.58
N TRP A 389 4.20 1.08 -9.75
CA TRP A 389 4.09 -0.28 -10.26
C TRP A 389 5.32 -1.11 -9.89
N GLY A 390 5.27 -2.40 -10.05
CA GLY A 390 6.44 -3.25 -9.83
C GLY A 390 6.12 -4.72 -9.71
N GLU A 391 7.16 -5.52 -9.67
CA GLU A 391 7.16 -6.96 -9.51
C GLU A 391 8.41 -7.40 -8.73
N PRO A 392 8.38 -8.56 -8.08
CA PRO A 392 9.58 -9.10 -7.44
C PRO A 392 10.75 -9.32 -8.42
N GLY A 393 11.96 -8.96 -8.01
CA GLY A 393 13.17 -9.55 -8.59
C GLY A 393 13.27 -11.04 -8.18
N THR A 394 13.78 -11.91 -9.03
CA THR A 394 14.40 -11.71 -10.36
C THR A 394 13.38 -11.74 -11.51
N ASN A 395 12.10 -12.04 -11.23
CA ASN A 395 11.07 -12.19 -12.25
C ASN A 395 10.95 -10.94 -13.13
N GLY A 396 10.94 -9.74 -12.53
CA GLY A 396 10.89 -8.47 -13.25
C GLY A 396 12.01 -8.31 -14.29
N GLN A 397 13.23 -8.87 -14.03
CA GLN A 397 14.34 -8.83 -14.97
C GLN A 397 14.01 -9.51 -16.29
N HIS A 398 13.17 -10.54 -16.25
CA HIS A 398 12.76 -11.32 -17.41
C HIS A 398 11.43 -10.83 -18.03
N ALA A 399 10.86 -9.75 -17.49
CA ALA A 399 9.58 -9.20 -17.95
C ALA A 399 9.72 -7.80 -18.58
N PHE A 400 10.28 -6.83 -17.86
CA PHE A 400 10.23 -5.41 -18.28
C PHE A 400 11.55 -4.64 -18.09
N TYR A 401 12.61 -5.23 -17.59
CA TYR A 401 13.89 -4.51 -17.38
C TYR A 401 14.53 -4.04 -18.68
N GLN A 402 14.18 -4.62 -19.82
CA GLN A 402 14.57 -4.11 -21.13
C GLN A 402 14.21 -2.61 -21.29
N LEU A 403 12.98 -2.23 -20.89
CA LEU A 403 12.54 -0.84 -20.93
C LEU A 403 13.34 0.03 -19.95
N ILE A 404 13.53 -0.44 -18.72
CA ILE A 404 14.22 0.33 -17.68
C ILE A 404 15.68 0.59 -18.08
N HIS A 405 16.38 -0.41 -18.66
CA HIS A 405 17.78 -0.28 -19.08
C HIS A 405 17.98 0.53 -20.35
N GLN A 406 17.22 0.25 -21.40
CA GLN A 406 17.47 0.76 -22.75
C GLN A 406 16.29 1.53 -23.36
N GLY A 407 15.16 1.64 -22.64
CA GLY A 407 14.02 2.44 -23.10
C GLY A 407 14.32 3.93 -23.06
N THR A 408 13.47 4.70 -23.75
CA THR A 408 13.60 6.17 -23.86
C THR A 408 12.97 6.91 -22.67
N ARG A 409 12.20 6.21 -21.81
CA ARG A 409 11.57 6.79 -20.63
C ARG A 409 12.46 6.65 -19.41
N MET A 410 12.49 7.67 -18.56
CA MET A 410 13.07 7.57 -17.24
C MET A 410 12.07 6.86 -16.31
N VAL A 411 12.55 5.86 -15.58
CA VAL A 411 11.80 5.14 -14.56
C VAL A 411 12.65 5.09 -13.30
N PRO A 412 12.45 6.01 -12.34
CA PRO A 412 13.03 5.87 -11.01
C PRO A 412 12.58 4.56 -10.37
N ALA A 413 13.47 3.90 -9.63
CA ALA A 413 13.15 2.59 -9.10
C ALA A 413 13.70 2.37 -7.69
N ASP A 414 12.87 1.84 -6.80
CA ASP A 414 13.24 1.40 -5.47
C ASP A 414 13.48 -0.12 -5.46
N PHE A 415 14.68 -0.51 -5.10
CA PHE A 415 15.10 -1.90 -4.96
C PHE A 415 15.11 -2.26 -3.48
N ILE A 416 14.34 -3.26 -3.05
CA ILE A 416 14.21 -3.67 -1.66
C ILE A 416 14.76 -5.08 -1.48
N ALA A 417 15.67 -5.29 -0.52
CA ALA A 417 16.25 -6.62 -0.24
C ALA A 417 16.54 -6.82 1.26
N PHE A 418 16.77 -8.07 1.64
CA PHE A 418 17.06 -8.45 3.01
C PHE A 418 18.37 -9.23 3.08
N ALA A 419 19.17 -8.98 4.13
CA ALA A 419 20.46 -9.64 4.30
C ALA A 419 20.31 -11.14 4.61
N ASN A 420 19.23 -11.52 5.32
CA ASN A 420 18.97 -12.89 5.70
C ASN A 420 17.70 -13.41 5.01
N PRO A 421 17.77 -14.61 4.38
CA PRO A 421 16.60 -15.23 3.79
C PRO A 421 15.71 -15.86 4.87
N THR A 422 14.42 -16.03 4.57
CA THR A 422 13.51 -16.83 5.40
C THR A 422 13.81 -18.32 5.29
N TRP A 423 14.23 -18.77 4.12
CA TRP A 423 14.56 -20.16 3.82
C TRP A 423 16.01 -20.27 3.37
N ALA A 424 16.82 -21.01 4.10
CA ALA A 424 18.19 -21.34 3.71
C ALA A 424 18.16 -22.57 2.77
N LEU A 425 18.22 -22.30 1.47
CA LEU A 425 18.24 -23.31 0.42
C LEU A 425 19.46 -23.12 -0.47
N GLY A 426 19.96 -24.20 -1.05
CA GLY A 426 21.13 -24.18 -1.94
C GLY A 426 21.15 -25.35 -2.91
N ASP A 427 22.08 -25.33 -3.86
CA ASP A 427 22.40 -26.41 -4.77
C ASP A 427 23.89 -26.78 -4.63
N GLY A 428 24.19 -27.86 -3.96
CA GLY A 428 25.56 -28.23 -3.56
C GLY A 428 26.15 -27.17 -2.62
N ASP A 429 27.28 -26.56 -3.04
CA ASP A 429 27.96 -25.48 -2.29
C ASP A 429 27.40 -24.06 -2.60
N ALA A 430 26.44 -23.95 -3.52
CA ALA A 430 25.87 -22.66 -3.92
C ALA A 430 24.72 -22.24 -2.99
N ASP A 431 24.85 -21.11 -2.33
CA ASP A 431 23.77 -20.47 -1.58
C ASP A 431 22.83 -19.72 -2.56
N MET A 432 21.57 -20.13 -2.60
CA MET A 432 20.56 -19.49 -3.47
C MET A 432 20.33 -18.02 -3.11
N HIS A 433 20.48 -17.64 -1.84
CA HIS A 433 20.31 -16.26 -1.43
C HIS A 433 21.46 -15.36 -1.93
N GLU A 434 22.70 -15.86 -1.89
CA GLU A 434 23.85 -15.12 -2.46
C GLU A 434 23.68 -14.94 -3.98
N LEU A 435 23.25 -16.00 -4.69
CA LEU A 435 22.93 -15.90 -6.12
C LEU A 435 21.80 -14.88 -6.38
N PHE A 436 20.79 -14.87 -5.55
CA PHE A 436 19.68 -13.93 -5.65
C PHE A 436 20.13 -12.47 -5.41
N LEU A 437 20.87 -12.21 -4.32
CA LEU A 437 21.39 -10.88 -4.01
C LEU A 437 22.43 -10.39 -5.02
N SER A 438 23.20 -11.29 -5.65
CA SER A 438 24.12 -10.89 -6.73
C SER A 438 23.38 -10.17 -7.87
N ASN A 439 22.14 -10.59 -8.18
CA ASN A 439 21.28 -9.92 -9.15
C ASN A 439 20.82 -8.54 -8.67
N PHE A 440 20.41 -8.41 -7.41
CA PHE A 440 20.05 -7.12 -6.81
C PHE A 440 21.19 -6.10 -6.97
N PHE A 441 22.41 -6.48 -6.58
CA PHE A 441 23.57 -5.59 -6.70
C PHE A 441 23.95 -5.33 -8.16
N ALA A 442 23.90 -6.34 -9.03
CA ALA A 442 24.24 -6.21 -10.42
C ALA A 442 23.27 -5.27 -11.18
N GLN A 443 21.95 -5.37 -10.90
CA GLN A 443 20.97 -4.54 -11.58
C GLN A 443 21.10 -3.07 -11.22
N THR A 444 21.21 -2.74 -9.93
CA THR A 444 21.39 -1.34 -9.49
C THR A 444 22.71 -0.74 -10.02
N LYS A 445 23.78 -1.56 -10.11
CA LYS A 445 25.05 -1.15 -10.72
C LYS A 445 24.92 -0.91 -12.21
N ALA A 446 24.28 -1.83 -12.94
CA ALA A 446 24.11 -1.73 -14.39
C ALA A 446 23.22 -0.53 -14.79
N LEU A 447 22.14 -0.28 -14.03
CA LEU A 447 21.25 0.86 -14.22
C LEU A 447 21.99 2.19 -14.01
N ALA A 448 22.82 2.28 -12.96
CA ALA A 448 23.57 3.50 -12.68
C ALA A 448 24.68 3.78 -13.71
N PHE A 449 25.50 2.79 -14.02
CA PHE A 449 26.75 3.02 -14.77
C PHE A 449 26.68 2.62 -16.24
N GLY A 450 25.72 1.79 -16.62
CA GLY A 450 25.53 1.36 -18.01
C GLY A 450 26.76 0.65 -18.61
N LYS A 451 26.85 0.69 -19.95
CA LYS A 451 27.96 0.15 -20.74
C LYS A 451 28.14 0.99 -22.01
N THR A 452 29.31 1.58 -22.19
CA THR A 452 29.57 2.47 -23.32
C THR A 452 29.79 1.70 -24.63
N SER A 453 29.77 2.40 -25.75
CA SER A 453 30.07 1.81 -27.07
C SER A 453 31.50 1.29 -27.16
N GLU A 454 32.46 1.96 -26.50
CA GLU A 454 33.86 1.54 -26.42
C GLU A 454 33.99 0.23 -25.63
N GLU A 455 33.33 0.13 -24.48
CA GLU A 455 33.30 -1.10 -23.69
C GLU A 455 32.68 -2.26 -24.45
N VAL A 456 31.58 -2.00 -25.21
CA VAL A 456 30.92 -3.02 -26.06
C VAL A 456 31.82 -3.49 -27.19
N ARG A 457 32.56 -2.58 -27.85
CA ARG A 457 33.55 -2.93 -28.87
C ARG A 457 34.72 -3.73 -28.32
N ALA A 458 35.20 -3.36 -27.15
CA ALA A 458 36.30 -4.06 -26.45
C ALA A 458 35.98 -5.53 -26.14
N GLU A 459 34.69 -5.89 -26.04
CA GLU A 459 34.23 -7.28 -25.88
C GLU A 459 34.21 -8.07 -27.21
N GLY A 460 34.62 -7.46 -28.33
CA GLY A 460 34.60 -8.11 -29.67
C GLY A 460 33.22 -8.13 -30.32
N THR A 461 32.31 -7.26 -29.90
CA THR A 461 30.98 -7.15 -30.50
C THR A 461 31.07 -6.67 -31.94
N PRO A 462 30.40 -7.32 -32.91
CA PRO A 462 30.33 -6.85 -34.30
C PRO A 462 29.75 -5.43 -34.38
N GLU A 463 30.38 -4.55 -35.19
CA GLU A 463 30.02 -3.12 -35.28
C GLU A 463 28.53 -2.91 -35.59
N ALA A 464 27.92 -3.77 -36.38
CA ALA A 464 26.51 -3.70 -36.77
C ALA A 464 25.52 -3.76 -35.59
N ILE A 465 25.95 -4.30 -34.45
CA ILE A 465 25.10 -4.46 -33.26
C ILE A 465 25.65 -3.75 -32.01
N VAL A 466 26.74 -2.98 -32.15
CA VAL A 466 27.32 -2.24 -31.01
C VAL A 466 26.27 -1.32 -30.38
N SER A 467 25.59 -0.50 -31.20
CA SER A 467 24.57 0.43 -30.69
C SER A 467 23.41 -0.25 -29.92
N ALA A 468 23.03 -1.46 -30.36
CA ALA A 468 21.99 -2.25 -29.71
C ALA A 468 22.42 -2.86 -28.35
N ARG A 469 23.73 -2.91 -28.09
CA ARG A 469 24.32 -3.45 -26.86
C ARG A 469 24.87 -2.39 -25.91
N VAL A 470 24.70 -1.12 -26.23
CA VAL A 470 24.99 0.00 -25.32
C VAL A 470 23.91 0.10 -24.26
N PHE A 471 24.31 0.32 -23.03
CA PHE A 471 23.43 0.65 -21.90
C PHE A 471 23.77 2.08 -21.48
N THR A 472 22.79 2.97 -21.56
CA THR A 472 23.02 4.41 -21.30
C THR A 472 23.48 4.72 -19.89
N GLY A 473 23.11 3.87 -18.92
CA GLY A 473 23.30 4.20 -17.50
C GLY A 473 22.41 5.37 -17.07
N ASN A 474 22.79 6.03 -15.99
CA ASN A 474 22.06 7.19 -15.44
C ASN A 474 20.56 6.92 -15.23
N ARG A 475 20.23 5.67 -14.87
CA ARG A 475 18.90 5.24 -14.44
C ARG A 475 18.85 5.29 -12.92
N PRO A 476 18.07 6.21 -12.32
CA PRO A 476 18.10 6.42 -10.89
C PRO A 476 17.53 5.23 -10.12
N THR A 477 18.23 4.83 -9.07
CA THR A 477 17.76 3.78 -8.17
C THR A 477 18.00 4.14 -6.71
N THR A 478 17.03 3.83 -5.87
CA THR A 478 17.18 3.76 -4.42
C THR A 478 17.33 2.31 -4.01
N SER A 479 18.32 2.00 -3.17
CA SER A 479 18.48 0.65 -2.60
C SER A 479 18.11 0.68 -1.13
N ILE A 480 17.13 -0.15 -0.74
CA ILE A 480 16.64 -0.29 0.63
C ILE A 480 16.98 -1.70 1.11
N MET A 481 17.77 -1.81 2.15
CA MET A 481 18.11 -3.10 2.75
C MET A 481 17.76 -3.13 4.24
N ALA A 482 17.34 -4.29 4.72
CA ALA A 482 17.16 -4.56 6.15
C ALA A 482 17.74 -5.92 6.52
N PRO A 483 17.97 -6.21 7.81
CA PRO A 483 18.52 -7.50 8.25
C PRO A 483 17.66 -8.70 7.82
N ALA A 484 16.34 -8.61 7.97
CA ALA A 484 15.36 -9.63 7.57
C ALA A 484 13.96 -9.01 7.43
N LEU A 485 13.06 -9.68 6.70
CA LEU A 485 11.65 -9.30 6.64
C LEU A 485 10.95 -9.79 7.91
N THR A 486 10.80 -8.89 8.88
CA THR A 486 10.09 -9.11 10.14
C THR A 486 8.79 -8.30 10.19
N PRO A 487 7.87 -8.56 11.13
CA PRO A 487 6.71 -7.69 11.32
C PRO A 487 7.09 -6.21 11.49
N SER A 488 8.08 -5.91 12.32
CA SER A 488 8.59 -4.54 12.51
C SER A 488 9.14 -3.93 11.21
N VAL A 489 9.95 -4.67 10.46
CA VAL A 489 10.52 -4.16 9.19
C VAL A 489 9.44 -3.92 8.14
N LEU A 490 8.40 -4.76 8.08
CA LEU A 490 7.27 -4.51 7.20
C LEU A 490 6.52 -3.22 7.60
N GLY A 491 6.28 -3.01 8.90
CA GLY A 491 5.69 -1.77 9.41
C GLY A 491 6.51 -0.54 9.04
N GLN A 492 7.83 -0.62 9.15
CA GLN A 492 8.75 0.46 8.75
C GLN A 492 8.66 0.76 7.26
N LEU A 493 8.61 -0.27 6.41
CA LEU A 493 8.48 -0.09 4.95
C LEU A 493 7.15 0.58 4.58
N ILE A 494 6.04 0.17 5.20
CA ILE A 494 4.73 0.78 4.92
C ILE A 494 4.74 2.26 5.34
N ALA A 495 5.16 2.56 6.57
CA ALA A 495 5.21 3.93 7.08
C ALA A 495 6.17 4.82 6.26
N LEU A 496 7.28 4.27 5.76
CA LEU A 496 8.18 4.98 4.83
C LEU A 496 7.40 5.50 3.61
N TYR A 497 6.63 4.64 2.94
CA TYR A 497 5.86 5.07 1.77
C TYR A 497 4.63 5.91 2.11
N GLU A 498 4.02 5.76 3.27
CA GLU A 498 3.00 6.68 3.77
C GLU A 498 3.54 8.11 3.88
N HIS A 499 4.74 8.24 4.46
CA HIS A 499 5.38 9.55 4.61
C HIS A 499 5.94 10.12 3.30
N ILE A 500 6.46 9.28 2.39
CA ILE A 500 6.83 9.71 1.02
C ILE A 500 5.61 10.32 0.33
N THR A 501 4.48 9.61 0.34
CA THR A 501 3.21 10.07 -0.24
C THR A 501 2.73 11.38 0.39
N PHE A 502 2.87 11.51 1.71
CA PHE A 502 2.57 12.75 2.43
C PHE A 502 3.46 13.91 1.96
N VAL A 503 4.77 13.70 1.85
CA VAL A 503 5.74 14.73 1.43
C VAL A 503 5.41 15.25 0.03
N GLU A 504 5.19 14.36 -0.91
CA GLU A 504 4.79 14.71 -2.27
C GLU A 504 3.52 15.56 -2.29
N GLY A 505 2.46 15.08 -1.64
CA GLY A 505 1.18 15.78 -1.55
C GLY A 505 1.27 17.14 -0.85
N ALA A 506 2.14 17.26 0.17
CA ALA A 506 2.40 18.51 0.86
C ALA A 506 3.10 19.53 -0.06
N VAL A 507 4.13 19.09 -0.81
CA VAL A 507 4.83 19.93 -1.80
C VAL A 507 3.86 20.40 -2.90
N TRP A 508 3.03 19.48 -3.42
CA TRP A 508 2.04 19.81 -4.45
C TRP A 508 0.81 20.59 -3.93
N GLY A 509 0.67 20.75 -2.62
CA GLY A 509 -0.45 21.47 -2.00
C GLY A 509 -1.81 20.78 -2.17
N ILE A 510 -1.85 19.49 -2.50
CA ILE A 510 -3.06 18.71 -2.74
C ILE A 510 -3.59 18.03 -1.46
N ASP A 511 -4.87 17.61 -1.45
CA ASP A 511 -5.41 16.78 -0.37
C ASP A 511 -5.16 15.31 -0.66
N SER A 512 -4.15 14.74 0.01
CA SER A 512 -3.75 13.34 -0.16
C SER A 512 -4.66 12.33 0.56
N PHE A 513 -5.66 12.79 1.33
CA PHE A 513 -6.39 11.94 2.27
C PHE A 513 -7.87 11.76 1.94
N ASP A 514 -8.37 12.44 0.90
CA ASP A 514 -9.67 12.19 0.28
C ASP A 514 -9.57 11.26 -0.94
N GLN A 515 -10.72 10.90 -1.56
CA GLN A 515 -10.80 10.03 -2.74
C GLN A 515 -12.05 10.28 -3.59
N TRP A 516 -12.39 11.53 -3.89
CA TRP A 516 -13.58 11.91 -4.67
C TRP A 516 -13.63 11.27 -6.07
N GLY A 517 -12.48 10.98 -6.67
CA GLY A 517 -12.36 10.38 -8.01
C GLY A 517 -13.01 9.01 -8.16
N VAL A 518 -13.24 8.27 -7.07
CA VAL A 518 -13.86 6.93 -7.12
C VAL A 518 -15.39 6.95 -6.95
N GLU A 519 -16.01 8.12 -6.72
CA GLU A 519 -17.45 8.18 -6.41
C GLU A 519 -18.34 8.11 -7.64
N LEU A 520 -17.97 8.77 -8.75
CA LEU A 520 -18.79 8.83 -9.97
C LEU A 520 -19.09 7.44 -10.53
N GLY A 521 -18.09 6.56 -10.61
CA GLY A 521 -18.28 5.20 -11.12
C GLY A 521 -19.31 4.40 -10.32
N LYS A 522 -19.33 4.55 -9.00
CA LYS A 522 -20.33 3.88 -8.13
C LYS A 522 -21.75 4.38 -8.38
N VAL A 523 -21.93 5.69 -8.62
CA VAL A 523 -23.23 6.28 -8.94
C VAL A 523 -23.72 5.75 -10.29
N LEU A 524 -22.86 5.77 -11.31
CA LEU A 524 -23.19 5.29 -12.64
C LEU A 524 -23.51 3.79 -12.66
N ALA A 525 -22.77 2.97 -11.93
CA ALA A 525 -23.02 1.53 -11.83
C ALA A 525 -24.44 1.22 -11.33
N LYS A 526 -24.92 1.95 -10.31
CA LYS A 526 -26.30 1.82 -9.81
C LYS A 526 -27.35 2.23 -10.84
N GLN A 527 -27.05 3.24 -11.67
CA GLN A 527 -27.96 3.70 -12.73
C GLN A 527 -28.00 2.74 -13.94
N ILE A 528 -26.87 2.06 -14.21
CA ILE A 528 -26.74 1.11 -15.33
C ILE A 528 -27.34 -0.25 -14.99
N LEU A 529 -27.34 -0.68 -13.73
CA LEU A 529 -27.81 -2.01 -13.32
C LEU A 529 -29.22 -2.36 -13.84
N PRO A 530 -30.25 -1.49 -13.75
CA PRO A 530 -31.55 -1.78 -14.30
C PRO A 530 -31.52 -2.04 -15.83
N ALA A 531 -30.64 -1.33 -16.56
CA ALA A 531 -30.42 -1.58 -17.98
C ALA A 531 -29.90 -3.00 -18.22
N ILE A 532 -28.95 -3.48 -17.43
CA ILE A 532 -28.41 -4.85 -17.52
C ILE A 532 -29.50 -5.89 -17.20
N GLU A 533 -30.39 -5.61 -16.25
CA GLU A 533 -31.47 -6.47 -15.79
C GLU A 533 -32.68 -6.52 -16.74
N GLY A 534 -32.77 -5.63 -17.75
CA GLY A 534 -33.78 -5.69 -18.78
C GLY A 534 -34.64 -4.43 -19.01
N SER A 535 -34.45 -3.37 -18.23
CA SER A 535 -35.14 -2.10 -18.42
C SER A 535 -34.76 -1.45 -19.77
N THR A 536 -35.75 -1.21 -20.62
CA THR A 536 -35.56 -0.49 -21.89
C THR A 536 -35.33 0.99 -21.66
N GLU A 537 -36.08 1.59 -20.72
CA GLU A 537 -35.94 3.01 -20.36
C GLU A 537 -34.51 3.32 -19.86
N ALA A 538 -33.99 2.49 -18.94
CA ALA A 538 -32.63 2.64 -18.45
C ALA A 538 -31.59 2.39 -19.54
N LEU A 539 -31.85 1.52 -20.50
CA LEU A 539 -30.98 1.26 -21.66
C LEU A 539 -30.96 2.45 -22.62
N ASP A 540 -32.13 3.03 -22.92
CA ASP A 540 -32.24 4.18 -23.82
C ASP A 540 -31.62 5.45 -23.27
N ALA A 541 -31.45 5.53 -21.93
CA ALA A 541 -30.78 6.62 -21.26
C ALA A 541 -29.25 6.54 -21.35
N GLN A 542 -28.67 5.43 -21.85
CA GLN A 542 -27.23 5.26 -21.95
C GLN A 542 -26.65 5.86 -23.24
N ASP A 543 -25.37 6.21 -23.22
CA ASP A 543 -24.66 6.54 -24.45
C ASP A 543 -24.56 5.33 -25.39
N GLN A 544 -24.29 5.61 -26.67
CA GLN A 544 -24.27 4.57 -27.70
C GLN A 544 -23.31 3.41 -27.43
N SER A 545 -22.16 3.68 -26.87
CA SER A 545 -21.15 2.64 -26.57
C SER A 545 -21.61 1.75 -25.41
N THR A 546 -22.02 2.35 -24.30
CA THR A 546 -22.52 1.63 -23.12
C THR A 546 -23.75 0.78 -23.51
N ARG A 547 -24.69 1.35 -24.29
CA ARG A 547 -25.84 0.63 -24.79
C ARG A 547 -25.47 -0.61 -25.62
N ALA A 548 -24.57 -0.44 -26.61
CA ALA A 548 -24.12 -1.55 -27.45
C ALA A 548 -23.44 -2.69 -26.65
N LEU A 549 -22.65 -2.35 -25.63
CA LEU A 549 -22.01 -3.33 -24.75
C LEU A 549 -23.05 -4.08 -23.88
N ILE A 550 -24.09 -3.41 -23.38
CA ILE A 550 -25.16 -4.04 -22.62
C ILE A 550 -25.98 -4.96 -23.53
N GLU A 551 -26.30 -4.52 -24.77
CA GLU A 551 -27.01 -5.35 -25.77
C GLU A 551 -26.19 -6.60 -26.12
N TYR A 552 -24.88 -6.47 -26.33
CA TYR A 552 -23.97 -7.60 -26.53
C TYR A 552 -23.99 -8.56 -25.35
N TYR A 553 -23.87 -8.05 -24.13
CA TYR A 553 -23.95 -8.86 -22.91
C TYR A 553 -25.23 -9.64 -22.84
N ARG A 554 -26.40 -8.97 -23.03
CA ARG A 554 -27.71 -9.61 -22.97
C ARG A 554 -27.88 -10.72 -24.03
N ALA A 555 -27.33 -10.49 -25.23
CA ALA A 555 -27.43 -11.45 -26.35
C ALA A 555 -26.56 -12.71 -26.13
N ASN A 556 -25.49 -12.61 -25.35
CA ASN A 556 -24.52 -13.70 -25.14
C ASN A 556 -24.59 -14.32 -23.73
N ARG A 557 -25.35 -13.73 -22.81
CA ARG A 557 -25.52 -14.25 -21.45
C ARG A 557 -26.33 -15.53 -21.46
N THR A 558 -25.71 -16.64 -21.10
CA THR A 558 -26.40 -17.90 -20.80
C THR A 558 -26.73 -17.91 -19.30
N LYS A 559 -28.01 -18.12 -18.97
CA LYS A 559 -28.45 -18.24 -17.56
C LYS A 559 -28.28 -19.66 -17.08
#